data_c47f86ac7b2fb44ebfa7f944abe31789
#
_entry.id   c47f86ac7b2fb44ebfa7f944abe31789
#
_cell.length_a   1.000
_cell.length_b   1.000
_cell.length_c   1.000
_cell.angle_alpha   90.00
_cell.angle_beta   90.00
_cell.angle_gamma   90.00
#
_symmetry.space_group_name_H-M   'P 1'
#
loop_
_entity.id
_entity.type
_entity.pdbx_description
1 polymer ?
#
loop_
_entity_poly.entity_id
_entity_poly.type
_entity_poly.pdbx_seq_one_letter_code
_entity_poly.pdbx_strand_id
1 'polypeptide(L)'
;MPDTIAETFTTSYIWLWEHMFLINVIFSFLIIFFQRRNPTTVWAWLLLLYFIPILGFVLYLILGQNFRKDRMFKMKEIEGEIKYAVRRQEESIYRKRLRLRDPELDRFKSLILYNLNEGEAVLTDNNDVRIYTDGREKFDALLNEMDHARNYIHIQYYIMRNDELWKEIEEVLLRKARQGVEIRVLFDSMGCRGRKGMHRADWERLTRAGIQVAEFFPAVLGKLQLRVNYRNHRKIVVIDGRIGFVGGFNVGREYLGKDRKFGYWRDTHICIEGSAVTSLAVRFVLDWNYAARENIFLEDRLFEIPTYVRNGRDPVQIISSGPDSRSQVIRNNYLRLIHMARKSIYIQTPYFIPDDDIKDALIIAVKSGIDVRIMVPCKPDHPFVYWATYSYLGELIEAGARCYTYDNGFLHAKCMSVDGLVTCMGTANMDIRSFALNFEVNAVIYSARTTAQFQEAFENDILKSTLVTRKSYKQRDLTIRVKEQFCRLLSPVL
;
A
#
# COMPACT_ATOMS: atom_id res chain seq x y z
N MET A 1 8.01 52.83 -13.55
CA MET A 1 7.26 51.59 -13.40
C MET A 1 8.09 50.38 -12.91
N PRO A 2 9.36 50.13 -13.31
CA PRO A 2 10.15 49.04 -12.70
C PRO A 2 10.48 49.29 -11.23
N ASP A 3 10.78 50.53 -10.85
CA ASP A 3 11.18 50.89 -9.48
C ASP A 3 10.06 50.72 -8.45
N THR A 4 8.82 51.01 -8.83
CA THR A 4 7.64 50.85 -7.95
C THR A 4 7.33 49.37 -7.66
N ILE A 5 7.58 48.47 -8.60
CA ILE A 5 7.40 47.02 -8.41
C ILE A 5 8.49 46.48 -7.49
N ALA A 6 9.73 46.90 -7.66
CA ALA A 6 10.85 46.54 -6.82
C ALA A 6 10.68 47.03 -5.36
N GLU A 7 10.26 48.28 -5.18
CA GLU A 7 9.95 48.83 -3.85
C GLU A 7 8.78 48.11 -3.18
N THR A 8 7.72 47.78 -3.90
CA THR A 8 6.58 47.03 -3.36
C THR A 8 6.99 45.62 -2.94
N PHE A 9 7.83 44.93 -3.74
CA PHE A 9 8.37 43.63 -3.40
C PHE A 9 9.26 43.68 -2.15
N THR A 10 10.13 44.68 -2.06
CA THR A 10 11.04 44.86 -0.92
C THR A 10 10.28 45.17 0.36
N THR A 11 9.29 46.06 0.30
CA THR A 11 8.43 46.41 1.44
C THR A 11 7.59 45.24 1.91
N SER A 12 7.02 44.48 0.97
CA SER A 12 6.25 43.24 1.29
C SER A 12 7.13 42.17 1.90
N TYR A 13 8.38 42.03 1.42
CA TYR A 13 9.35 41.07 1.98
C TYR A 13 9.76 41.44 3.41
N ILE A 14 10.06 42.72 3.67
CA ILE A 14 10.41 43.21 5.00
C ILE A 14 9.23 43.03 5.96
N TRP A 15 8.02 43.44 5.53
CA TRP A 15 6.81 43.24 6.33
C TRP A 15 6.56 41.76 6.66
N LEU A 16 6.71 40.86 5.68
CA LEU A 16 6.54 39.41 5.87
C LEU A 16 7.58 38.89 6.86
N TRP A 17 8.83 39.35 6.79
CA TRP A 17 9.88 38.94 7.71
C TRP A 17 9.63 39.42 9.15
N GLU A 18 9.18 40.64 9.33
CA GLU A 18 8.84 41.19 10.65
C GLU A 18 7.65 40.49 11.30
N HIS A 19 6.66 40.09 10.51
CA HIS A 19 5.46 39.42 11.02
C HIS A 19 5.57 37.89 11.06
N MET A 20 6.59 37.31 10.42
CA MET A 20 6.76 35.89 10.34
C MET A 20 6.92 35.22 11.72
N PHE A 21 7.58 35.90 12.65
CA PHE A 21 7.70 35.41 14.03
C PHE A 21 6.32 35.27 14.67
N LEU A 22 5.47 36.29 14.58
CA LEU A 22 4.11 36.23 15.14
C LEU A 22 3.25 35.16 14.46
N ILE A 23 3.34 35.07 13.14
CA ILE A 23 2.66 34.05 12.35
C ILE A 23 3.10 32.65 12.85
N ASN A 24 4.39 32.42 13.00
CA ASN A 24 4.90 31.12 13.48
C ASN A 24 4.52 30.82 14.94
N VAL A 25 4.42 31.82 15.80
CA VAL A 25 3.90 31.66 17.17
C VAL A 25 2.45 31.21 17.13
N ILE A 26 1.60 31.83 16.31
CA ILE A 26 0.19 31.44 16.13
C ILE A 26 0.11 30.01 15.58
N PHE A 27 0.93 29.69 14.55
CA PHE A 27 0.98 28.34 14.00
C PHE A 27 1.47 27.30 15.01
N SER A 28 2.46 27.63 15.81
CA SER A 28 2.95 26.77 16.89
C SER A 28 1.84 26.46 17.90
N PHE A 29 1.07 27.48 18.28
CA PHE A 29 -0.10 27.30 19.15
C PHE A 29 -1.13 26.35 18.48
N LEU A 30 -1.46 26.57 17.21
CA LEU A 30 -2.39 25.73 16.47
C LEU A 30 -1.89 24.28 16.36
N ILE A 31 -0.59 24.07 16.15
CA ILE A 31 0.01 22.73 16.10
C ILE A 31 -0.12 22.02 17.45
N ILE A 32 0.19 22.71 18.53
CA ILE A 32 0.15 22.12 19.89
C ILE A 32 -1.27 21.78 20.31
N PHE A 33 -2.22 22.70 20.14
CA PHE A 33 -3.55 22.56 20.75
C PHE A 33 -4.56 21.85 19.86
N PHE A 34 -4.45 21.94 18.54
CA PHE A 34 -5.46 21.40 17.63
C PHE A 34 -5.02 20.13 16.90
N GLN A 35 -3.73 19.76 16.97
CA GLN A 35 -3.24 18.57 16.30
C GLN A 35 -2.71 17.57 17.34
N ARG A 36 -3.48 16.50 17.58
CA ARG A 36 -3.00 15.37 18.41
C ARG A 36 -1.96 14.56 17.62
N ARG A 37 -0.72 14.98 17.64
CA ARG A 37 0.42 14.29 17.01
C ARG A 37 1.35 13.68 18.05
N ASN A 38 2.23 12.77 17.59
CA ASN A 38 3.35 12.32 18.38
C ASN A 38 4.18 13.55 18.83
N PRO A 39 4.49 13.69 20.13
CA PRO A 39 5.25 14.83 20.65
C PRO A 39 6.57 15.11 19.91
N THR A 40 7.30 14.06 19.52
CA THR A 40 8.54 14.20 18.74
C THR A 40 8.32 14.92 17.41
N THR A 41 7.24 14.60 16.71
CA THR A 41 6.86 15.26 15.45
C THR A 41 6.47 16.73 15.69
N VAL A 42 5.78 17.02 16.80
CA VAL A 42 5.44 18.40 17.19
C VAL A 42 6.71 19.20 17.42
N TRP A 43 7.64 18.67 18.21
CA TRP A 43 8.93 19.32 18.46
C TRP A 43 9.73 19.57 17.18
N ALA A 44 9.78 18.61 16.26
CA ALA A 44 10.46 18.77 14.97
C ALA A 44 9.88 19.94 14.17
N TRP A 45 8.56 20.09 14.10
CA TRP A 45 7.91 21.21 13.43
C TRP A 45 8.14 22.54 14.14
N LEU A 46 8.09 22.56 15.47
CA LEU A 46 8.35 23.79 16.24
C LEU A 46 9.78 24.30 16.03
N LEU A 47 10.76 23.37 16.06
CA LEU A 47 12.16 23.72 15.77
C LEU A 47 12.34 24.22 14.34
N LEU A 48 11.71 23.59 13.34
CA LEU A 48 11.79 24.02 11.95
C LEU A 48 11.18 25.42 11.74
N LEU A 49 10.01 25.67 12.35
CA LEU A 49 9.35 26.99 12.29
C LEU A 49 10.15 28.07 13.00
N TYR A 50 10.88 27.74 14.05
CA TYR A 50 11.69 28.68 14.80
C TYR A 50 13.01 29.02 14.10
N PHE A 51 13.76 27.99 13.63
CA PHE A 51 15.10 28.21 13.05
C PHE A 51 15.06 28.62 11.57
N ILE A 52 14.06 28.19 10.81
CA ILE A 52 13.92 28.47 9.37
C ILE A 52 12.49 28.95 9.08
N PRO A 53 12.11 30.16 9.54
CA PRO A 53 10.72 30.58 9.62
C PRO A 53 9.94 30.49 8.31
N ILE A 54 10.46 31.04 7.22
CA ILE A 54 9.78 31.10 5.92
C ILE A 54 9.70 29.71 5.29
N LEU A 55 10.84 29.02 5.18
CA LEU A 55 10.89 27.68 4.60
C LEU A 55 10.15 26.67 5.47
N GLY A 56 10.27 26.77 6.79
CA GLY A 56 9.54 25.95 7.74
C GLY A 56 8.03 26.08 7.59
N PHE A 57 7.54 27.32 7.42
CA PHE A 57 6.13 27.57 7.18
C PHE A 57 5.64 26.96 5.85
N VAL A 58 6.39 27.16 4.75
CA VAL A 58 6.05 26.56 3.45
C VAL A 58 6.08 25.04 3.50
N LEU A 59 7.11 24.46 4.12
CA LEU A 59 7.20 23.00 4.31
C LEU A 59 6.06 22.49 5.20
N TYR A 60 5.69 23.22 6.24
CA TYR A 60 4.55 22.84 7.09
C TYR A 60 3.23 22.87 6.31
N LEU A 61 2.99 23.85 5.45
CA LEU A 61 1.80 23.90 4.60
C LEU A 61 1.74 22.74 3.60
N ILE A 62 2.88 22.28 3.10
CA ILE A 62 2.97 21.21 2.10
C ILE A 62 2.97 19.82 2.77
N LEU A 63 3.78 19.63 3.81
CA LEU A 63 4.05 18.33 4.43
C LEU A 63 3.37 18.16 5.78
N GLY A 64 3.12 19.27 6.48
CA GLY A 64 2.62 19.29 7.85
C GLY A 64 1.11 19.20 7.99
N GLN A 65 0.35 19.29 6.92
CA GLN A 65 -1.11 19.23 7.01
C GLN A 65 -1.58 17.82 7.35
N ASN A 66 -2.01 17.62 8.60
CA ASN A 66 -2.94 16.56 8.94
C ASN A 66 -4.33 17.04 8.51
N PHE A 67 -4.68 16.81 7.26
CA PHE A 67 -6.09 16.94 6.91
C PHE A 67 -6.85 15.97 7.81
N ARG A 68 -7.74 16.55 8.65
CA ARG A 68 -8.58 15.79 9.55
C ARG A 68 -9.11 14.57 8.82
N LYS A 69 -8.99 13.41 9.45
CA LYS A 69 -9.54 12.12 9.07
C LYS A 69 -11.06 12.12 8.85
N ASP A 70 -11.66 13.31 8.75
CA ASP A 70 -13.09 13.50 8.66
C ASP A 70 -13.54 13.42 7.21
N ARG A 71 -14.15 12.26 6.89
CA ARG A 71 -15.18 12.17 5.86
C ARG A 71 -14.74 12.20 4.38
N MET A 72 -13.61 11.60 4.02
CA MET A 72 -13.35 11.35 2.60
C MET A 72 -14.35 10.35 2.00
N PHE A 73 -14.82 9.39 2.81
CA PHE A 73 -15.77 8.36 2.41
C PHE A 73 -17.00 8.37 3.33
N LYS A 74 -17.91 9.32 3.14
CA LYS A 74 -19.23 9.28 3.77
C LYS A 74 -20.18 8.50 2.88
N MET A 75 -20.50 7.29 3.31
CA MET A 75 -21.53 6.51 2.64
C MET A 75 -22.39 5.79 3.68
N LYS A 76 -23.54 6.38 3.97
CA LYS A 76 -24.47 5.89 4.98
C LYS A 76 -25.12 4.54 4.65
N GLU A 77 -25.28 4.20 3.37
CA GLU A 77 -26.07 3.04 2.94
C GLU A 77 -25.32 1.73 3.06
N ILE A 78 -24.04 1.68 2.65
CA ILE A 78 -23.21 0.46 2.80
C ILE A 78 -22.76 0.25 4.24
N GLU A 79 -22.57 1.33 5.00
CA GLU A 79 -22.30 1.19 6.43
C GLU A 79 -23.30 0.23 7.12
N GLY A 80 -24.54 0.14 6.64
CA GLY A 80 -25.57 -0.74 7.21
C GLY A 80 -25.27 -2.22 6.96
N GLU A 81 -25.03 -2.63 5.74
CA GLU A 81 -24.81 -4.05 5.38
C GLU A 81 -23.45 -4.56 5.86
N ILE A 82 -22.39 -3.77 5.67
CA ILE A 82 -21.06 -4.11 6.19
C ILE A 82 -21.12 -4.21 7.72
N LYS A 83 -21.72 -3.26 8.40
CA LYS A 83 -21.90 -3.31 9.85
C LYS A 83 -22.72 -4.49 10.32
N TYR A 84 -23.73 -4.91 9.56
CA TYR A 84 -24.50 -6.12 9.86
C TYR A 84 -23.63 -7.37 9.73
N ALA A 85 -22.89 -7.52 8.62
CA ALA A 85 -21.98 -8.65 8.42
C ALA A 85 -20.87 -8.69 9.49
N VAL A 86 -20.30 -7.54 9.84
CA VAL A 86 -19.30 -7.39 10.91
C VAL A 86 -19.89 -7.85 12.25
N ARG A 87 -21.04 -7.34 12.67
CA ARG A 87 -21.69 -7.72 13.93
C ARG A 87 -22.01 -9.21 14.00
N ARG A 88 -22.56 -9.77 12.92
CA ARG A 88 -22.89 -11.18 12.85
C ARG A 88 -21.65 -12.06 13.02
N GLN A 89 -20.53 -11.68 12.39
CA GLN A 89 -19.28 -12.43 12.51
C GLN A 89 -18.65 -12.23 13.90
N GLU A 90 -18.70 -11.02 14.45
CA GLU A 90 -18.25 -10.70 15.80
C GLU A 90 -18.97 -11.58 16.83
N GLU A 91 -20.31 -11.65 16.79
CA GLU A 91 -21.09 -12.55 17.65
C GLU A 91 -20.68 -14.01 17.49
N SER A 92 -20.43 -14.45 16.26
CA SER A 92 -19.98 -15.83 15.99
C SER A 92 -18.63 -16.12 16.64
N ILE A 93 -17.71 -15.17 16.65
CA ILE A 93 -16.40 -15.30 17.31
C ILE A 93 -16.57 -15.34 18.84
N TYR A 94 -17.30 -14.38 19.43
CA TYR A 94 -17.52 -14.35 20.87
C TYR A 94 -18.28 -15.57 21.41
N ARG A 95 -19.25 -16.08 20.66
CA ARG A 95 -19.96 -17.32 21.01
C ARG A 95 -19.15 -18.57 20.69
N LYS A 96 -17.86 -18.47 20.30
CA LYS A 96 -16.97 -19.59 19.91
C LYS A 96 -17.55 -20.46 18.79
N ARG A 97 -18.38 -19.89 17.92
CA ARG A 97 -18.99 -20.61 16.77
C ARG A 97 -18.13 -20.57 15.53
N LEU A 98 -17.22 -19.56 15.42
CA LEU A 98 -16.25 -19.51 14.32
C LEU A 98 -15.29 -20.69 14.45
N ARG A 99 -15.36 -21.61 13.52
CA ARG A 99 -14.44 -22.74 13.41
C ARG A 99 -13.61 -22.56 12.15
N LEU A 100 -12.31 -22.48 12.31
CA LEU A 100 -11.38 -22.57 11.19
C LEU A 100 -11.15 -24.05 10.87
N ARG A 101 -10.91 -24.37 9.60
CA ARG A 101 -10.71 -25.78 9.16
C ARG A 101 -9.48 -26.40 9.81
N ASP A 102 -8.41 -25.61 9.98
CA ASP A 102 -7.18 -26.01 10.66
C ASP A 102 -7.20 -25.49 12.11
N PRO A 103 -7.16 -26.39 13.12
CA PRO A 103 -7.13 -25.99 14.54
C PRO A 103 -5.93 -25.14 14.93
N GLU A 104 -4.78 -25.24 14.25
CA GLU A 104 -3.60 -24.40 14.51
C GLU A 104 -3.87 -22.92 14.22
N LEU A 105 -4.83 -22.63 13.36
CA LEU A 105 -5.27 -21.26 13.04
C LEU A 105 -6.14 -20.63 14.13
N ASP A 106 -6.66 -21.42 15.08
CA ASP A 106 -7.54 -20.91 16.15
C ASP A 106 -6.87 -19.84 17.01
N ARG A 107 -5.55 -19.89 17.16
CA ARG A 107 -4.78 -18.86 17.88
C ARG A 107 -4.85 -17.49 17.20
N PHE A 108 -5.13 -17.42 15.89
CA PHE A 108 -5.26 -16.16 15.16
C PHE A 108 -6.67 -15.53 15.24
N LYS A 109 -7.63 -16.13 15.96
CA LYS A 109 -8.98 -15.57 16.11
C LYS A 109 -8.99 -14.16 16.68
N SER A 110 -8.06 -13.83 17.59
CA SER A 110 -7.93 -12.47 18.12
C SER A 110 -7.45 -11.46 17.07
N LEU A 111 -6.64 -11.89 16.09
CA LEU A 111 -6.26 -11.07 14.95
C LEU A 111 -7.43 -10.90 13.97
N ILE A 112 -8.17 -11.98 13.70
CA ILE A 112 -9.39 -11.94 12.87
C ILE A 112 -10.39 -10.94 13.47
N LEU A 113 -10.59 -10.99 14.79
CA LEU A 113 -11.48 -10.06 15.50
C LEU A 113 -10.97 -8.62 15.41
N TYR A 114 -9.66 -8.40 15.59
CA TYR A 114 -9.06 -7.07 15.44
C TYR A 114 -9.30 -6.50 14.04
N ASN A 115 -8.99 -7.27 13.00
CA ASN A 115 -9.18 -6.85 11.61
C ASN A 115 -10.66 -6.61 11.28
N LEU A 116 -11.57 -7.37 11.89
CA LEU A 116 -13.01 -7.21 11.75
C LEU A 116 -13.48 -5.87 12.38
N ASN A 117 -13.06 -5.58 13.61
CA ASN A 117 -13.55 -4.43 14.37
C ASN A 117 -12.95 -3.10 13.91
N GLU A 118 -11.64 -3.10 13.60
CA GLU A 118 -10.93 -1.89 13.21
C GLU A 118 -10.89 -1.66 11.69
N GLY A 119 -10.93 -2.74 10.91
CA GLY A 119 -10.81 -2.71 9.45
C GLY A 119 -12.11 -3.05 8.71
N GLU A 120 -13.19 -3.39 9.44
CA GLU A 120 -14.44 -3.91 8.87
C GLU A 120 -14.18 -5.08 7.91
N ALA A 121 -13.10 -5.83 8.16
CA ALA A 121 -12.62 -6.90 7.31
C ALA A 121 -13.30 -8.23 7.66
N VAL A 122 -14.37 -8.56 6.97
CA VAL A 122 -15.09 -9.82 7.15
C VAL A 122 -14.21 -10.98 6.65
N LEU A 123 -14.09 -12.03 7.48
CA LEU A 123 -13.43 -13.27 7.09
C LEU A 123 -14.36 -14.10 6.19
N THR A 124 -13.85 -14.55 5.06
CA THR A 124 -14.53 -15.49 4.16
C THR A 124 -13.67 -16.73 4.00
N ASP A 125 -14.25 -17.92 3.90
CA ASP A 125 -13.54 -19.22 3.95
C ASP A 125 -13.68 -20.08 2.69
N ASN A 126 -14.32 -19.56 1.65
CA ASN A 126 -14.58 -20.23 0.38
C ASN A 126 -13.77 -19.61 -0.77
N ASN A 127 -12.49 -19.29 -0.54
CA ASN A 127 -11.67 -18.69 -1.58
C ASN A 127 -10.62 -19.67 -2.10
N ASP A 128 -10.28 -19.56 -3.38
CA ASP A 128 -9.08 -20.14 -3.98
C ASP A 128 -8.09 -19.02 -4.28
N VAL A 129 -6.90 -19.12 -3.68
CA VAL A 129 -5.86 -18.11 -3.82
C VAL A 129 -4.69 -18.65 -4.62
N ARG A 130 -4.35 -17.94 -5.70
CA ARG A 130 -3.17 -18.22 -6.53
C ARG A 130 -2.17 -17.08 -6.41
N ILE A 131 -0.90 -17.42 -6.16
CA ILE A 131 0.20 -16.47 -6.01
C ILE A 131 0.96 -16.39 -7.32
N TYR A 132 1.24 -15.18 -7.79
CA TYR A 132 2.09 -14.87 -8.92
C TYR A 132 3.31 -14.08 -8.44
N THR A 133 4.48 -14.53 -8.83
CA THR A 133 5.76 -13.88 -8.50
C THR A 133 6.46 -13.29 -9.71
N ASP A 134 6.00 -13.65 -10.90
CA ASP A 134 6.46 -13.16 -12.20
C ASP A 134 5.40 -12.28 -12.87
N GLY A 135 5.87 -11.17 -13.50
CA GLY A 135 4.97 -10.20 -14.12
C GLY A 135 4.26 -10.74 -15.34
N ARG A 136 4.93 -11.56 -16.20
CA ARG A 136 4.30 -12.10 -17.40
C ARG A 136 3.21 -13.09 -17.03
N GLU A 137 3.49 -14.03 -16.14
CA GLU A 137 2.50 -14.99 -15.65
C GLU A 137 1.26 -14.30 -15.06
N LYS A 138 1.49 -13.26 -14.24
CA LYS A 138 0.40 -12.49 -13.64
C LYS A 138 -0.45 -11.77 -14.68
N PHE A 139 0.19 -11.11 -15.66
CA PHE A 139 -0.56 -10.36 -16.66
C PHE A 139 -1.23 -11.25 -17.70
N ASP A 140 -0.65 -12.40 -18.04
CA ASP A 140 -1.32 -13.41 -18.88
C ASP A 140 -2.59 -13.95 -18.20
N ALA A 141 -2.50 -14.26 -16.90
CA ALA A 141 -3.66 -14.65 -16.12
C ALA A 141 -4.74 -13.55 -16.06
N LEU A 142 -4.32 -12.28 -15.85
CA LEU A 142 -5.24 -11.15 -15.81
C LEU A 142 -5.95 -10.95 -17.17
N LEU A 143 -5.20 -10.97 -18.27
CA LEU A 143 -5.75 -10.79 -19.63
C LEU A 143 -6.74 -11.91 -19.97
N ASN A 144 -6.41 -13.15 -19.58
CA ASN A 144 -7.31 -14.29 -19.77
C ASN A 144 -8.62 -14.13 -18.97
N GLU A 145 -8.57 -13.73 -17.71
CA GLU A 145 -9.79 -13.53 -16.92
C GLU A 145 -10.62 -12.33 -17.44
N MET A 146 -9.96 -11.24 -17.88
CA MET A 146 -10.63 -10.11 -18.49
C MET A 146 -11.33 -10.50 -19.80
N ASP A 147 -10.73 -11.38 -20.59
CA ASP A 147 -11.34 -11.84 -21.86
C ASP A 147 -12.59 -12.71 -21.63
N HIS A 148 -12.70 -13.35 -20.46
CA HIS A 148 -13.87 -14.13 -20.04
C HIS A 148 -14.94 -13.29 -19.31
N ALA A 149 -14.70 -12.00 -19.07
CA ALA A 149 -15.66 -11.12 -18.40
C ALA A 149 -16.98 -11.02 -19.17
N ARG A 150 -18.11 -11.01 -18.44
CA ARG A 150 -19.46 -10.97 -19.01
C ARG A 150 -20.24 -9.72 -18.60
N ASN A 151 -20.04 -9.25 -17.37
CA ASN A 151 -20.83 -8.17 -16.79
C ASN A 151 -20.01 -6.90 -16.62
N TYR A 152 -18.89 -6.97 -15.87
CA TYR A 152 -18.08 -5.80 -15.61
C TYR A 152 -16.61 -6.09 -15.33
N ILE A 153 -15.76 -5.09 -15.58
CA ILE A 153 -14.33 -5.06 -15.23
C ILE A 153 -14.02 -3.75 -14.52
N HIS A 154 -13.58 -3.84 -13.28
CA HIS A 154 -13.09 -2.71 -12.51
C HIS A 154 -11.59 -2.80 -12.36
N ILE A 155 -10.86 -1.74 -12.73
CA ILE A 155 -9.40 -1.69 -12.71
C ILE A 155 -8.94 -0.47 -11.92
N GLN A 156 -8.05 -0.68 -10.94
CA GLN A 156 -7.42 0.37 -10.18
C GLN A 156 -5.92 0.11 -10.07
N TYR A 157 -5.10 1.08 -10.50
CA TYR A 157 -3.65 1.03 -10.36
C TYR A 157 -3.06 2.38 -9.94
N TYR A 158 -1.94 2.32 -9.21
CA TYR A 158 -1.16 3.49 -8.88
C TYR A 158 -0.35 3.99 -10.09
N ILE A 159 0.33 3.08 -10.81
CA ILE A 159 1.11 3.39 -12.01
C ILE A 159 0.50 2.66 -13.22
N MET A 160 0.25 3.43 -14.28
CA MET A 160 -0.01 2.91 -15.62
C MET A 160 0.92 3.61 -16.61
N ARG A 161 1.68 2.82 -17.38
CA ARG A 161 2.60 3.30 -18.41
C ARG A 161 1.99 3.09 -19.78
N ASN A 162 2.14 4.08 -20.67
CA ASN A 162 1.74 3.92 -22.07
C ASN A 162 2.84 3.15 -22.83
N ASP A 163 2.81 1.83 -22.72
CA ASP A 163 3.79 0.91 -23.34
C ASP A 163 3.11 -0.36 -23.87
N GLU A 164 3.92 -1.36 -24.26
CA GLU A 164 3.41 -2.60 -24.84
C GLU A 164 2.43 -3.34 -23.93
N LEU A 165 2.69 -3.38 -22.62
CA LEU A 165 1.80 -4.07 -21.67
C LEU A 165 0.43 -3.38 -21.57
N TRP A 166 0.42 -2.03 -21.52
CA TRP A 166 -0.82 -1.29 -21.53
C TRP A 166 -1.63 -1.53 -22.81
N LYS A 167 -0.95 -1.60 -23.96
CA LYS A 167 -1.63 -1.87 -25.22
C LYS A 167 -2.31 -3.23 -25.26
N GLU A 168 -1.68 -4.27 -24.71
CA GLU A 168 -2.31 -5.59 -24.54
C GLU A 168 -3.59 -5.49 -23.68
N ILE A 169 -3.51 -4.77 -22.55
CA ILE A 169 -4.66 -4.55 -21.66
C ILE A 169 -5.74 -3.73 -22.38
N GLU A 170 -5.39 -2.61 -22.99
CA GLU A 170 -6.30 -1.71 -23.70
C GLU A 170 -7.06 -2.44 -24.80
N GLU A 171 -6.39 -3.30 -25.58
CA GLU A 171 -7.03 -4.08 -26.64
C GLU A 171 -8.15 -4.97 -26.10
N VAL A 172 -7.90 -5.65 -24.96
CA VAL A 172 -8.92 -6.47 -24.30
C VAL A 172 -10.07 -5.58 -23.81
N LEU A 173 -9.76 -4.45 -23.14
CA LEU A 173 -10.80 -3.53 -22.64
C LEU A 173 -11.69 -2.99 -23.77
N LEU A 174 -11.09 -2.54 -24.88
CA LEU A 174 -11.84 -2.03 -26.03
C LEU A 174 -12.70 -3.12 -26.69
N ARG A 175 -12.23 -4.36 -26.76
CA ARG A 175 -13.00 -5.50 -27.24
C ARG A 175 -14.18 -5.81 -26.33
N LYS A 176 -13.97 -5.85 -25.01
CA LYS A 176 -15.02 -6.13 -24.02
C LYS A 176 -16.07 -5.02 -23.96
N ALA A 177 -15.65 -3.75 -24.05
CA ALA A 177 -16.59 -2.62 -24.14
C ALA A 177 -17.54 -2.73 -25.34
N ARG A 178 -17.03 -3.12 -26.52
CA ARG A 178 -17.86 -3.38 -27.70
C ARG A 178 -18.85 -4.56 -27.52
N GLN A 179 -18.54 -5.48 -26.60
CA GLN A 179 -19.41 -6.60 -26.24
C GLN A 179 -20.46 -6.23 -25.18
N GLY A 180 -20.46 -4.97 -24.71
CA GLY A 180 -21.40 -4.46 -23.71
C GLY A 180 -20.95 -4.71 -22.24
N VAL A 181 -19.72 -5.15 -22.02
CA VAL A 181 -19.16 -5.26 -20.66
C VAL A 181 -18.91 -3.87 -20.11
N GLU A 182 -19.38 -3.60 -18.90
CA GLU A 182 -19.15 -2.35 -18.21
C GLU A 182 -17.71 -2.26 -17.69
N ILE A 183 -17.01 -1.18 -17.99
CA ILE A 183 -15.60 -1.04 -17.62
C ILE A 183 -15.36 0.28 -16.91
N ARG A 184 -14.73 0.20 -15.71
CA ARG A 184 -14.30 1.36 -14.93
C ARG A 184 -12.79 1.28 -14.66
N VAL A 185 -12.09 2.36 -14.99
CA VAL A 185 -10.63 2.48 -14.80
C VAL A 185 -10.33 3.64 -13.85
N LEU A 186 -9.76 3.33 -12.70
CA LEU A 186 -9.35 4.29 -11.67
C LEU A 186 -7.82 4.34 -11.57
N PHE A 187 -7.25 5.54 -11.59
CA PHE A 187 -5.79 5.72 -11.48
C PHE A 187 -5.41 6.87 -10.56
N ASP A 188 -4.22 6.79 -9.96
CA ASP A 188 -3.66 7.90 -9.17
C ASP A 188 -2.99 8.92 -10.08
N SER A 189 -3.29 10.19 -9.86
CA SER A 189 -2.82 11.30 -10.70
C SER A 189 -1.29 11.42 -10.78
N MET A 190 -0.57 11.08 -9.71
CA MET A 190 0.90 11.21 -9.68
C MET A 190 1.59 9.98 -10.30
N GLY A 191 1.10 8.78 -10.03
CA GLY A 191 1.69 7.55 -10.52
C GLY A 191 1.62 7.42 -12.04
N CYS A 192 0.58 7.98 -12.67
CA CYS A 192 0.36 7.92 -14.11
C CYS A 192 0.92 9.12 -14.89
N ARG A 193 1.56 10.09 -14.21
CA ARG A 193 2.17 11.26 -14.85
C ARG A 193 3.57 11.00 -15.38
N GLY A 194 4.07 11.97 -16.16
CA GLY A 194 5.42 11.99 -16.69
C GLY A 194 5.53 11.43 -18.12
N ARG A 195 6.74 11.46 -18.66
CA ARG A 195 7.02 11.13 -20.07
C ARG A 195 6.62 9.70 -20.47
N LYS A 196 6.69 8.75 -19.55
CA LYS A 196 6.31 7.35 -19.76
C LYS A 196 4.87 7.05 -19.28
N GLY A 197 4.19 8.02 -18.69
CA GLY A 197 2.83 7.86 -18.17
C GLY A 197 1.76 7.91 -19.26
N MET A 198 0.53 7.80 -18.82
CA MET A 198 -0.64 7.95 -19.68
C MET A 198 -0.88 9.44 -19.99
N HIS A 199 -1.24 9.74 -21.21
CA HIS A 199 -1.57 11.09 -21.65
C HIS A 199 -3.10 11.26 -21.80
N ARG A 200 -3.54 12.52 -21.85
CA ARG A 200 -4.96 12.84 -21.99
C ARG A 200 -5.62 12.13 -23.19
N ALA A 201 -4.93 12.05 -24.32
CA ALA A 201 -5.43 11.37 -25.51
C ALA A 201 -5.70 9.86 -25.31
N ASP A 202 -4.90 9.20 -24.44
CA ASP A 202 -5.09 7.78 -24.12
C ASP A 202 -6.36 7.59 -23.32
N TRP A 203 -6.63 8.44 -22.33
CA TRP A 203 -7.87 8.41 -21.55
C TRP A 203 -9.10 8.75 -22.40
N GLU A 204 -9.00 9.77 -23.27
CA GLU A 204 -10.08 10.13 -24.19
C GLU A 204 -10.42 9.01 -25.17
N ARG A 205 -9.44 8.18 -25.59
CA ARG A 205 -9.67 7.00 -26.44
C ARG A 205 -10.52 5.97 -25.72
N LEU A 206 -10.25 5.68 -24.46
CA LEU A 206 -11.06 4.78 -23.63
C LEU A 206 -12.49 5.33 -23.45
N THR A 207 -12.61 6.62 -23.12
CA THR A 207 -13.91 7.26 -22.88
C THR A 207 -14.79 7.25 -24.13
N ARG A 208 -14.20 7.48 -25.31
CA ARG A 208 -14.95 7.37 -26.60
C ARG A 208 -15.45 5.95 -26.88
N ALA A 209 -14.80 4.94 -26.32
CA ALA A 209 -15.23 3.55 -26.41
C ALA A 209 -16.29 3.16 -25.36
N GLY A 210 -16.78 4.12 -24.54
CA GLY A 210 -17.75 3.87 -23.48
C GLY A 210 -17.15 3.40 -22.16
N ILE A 211 -15.83 3.38 -22.04
CA ILE A 211 -15.13 3.02 -20.78
C ILE A 211 -15.12 4.23 -19.85
N GLN A 212 -15.55 4.04 -18.63
CA GLN A 212 -15.53 5.08 -17.60
C GLN A 212 -14.13 5.20 -16.99
N VAL A 213 -13.62 6.43 -16.87
CA VAL A 213 -12.28 6.71 -16.36
C VAL A 213 -12.34 7.78 -15.27
N ALA A 214 -11.73 7.52 -14.11
CA ALA A 214 -11.66 8.48 -13.01
C ALA A 214 -10.22 8.65 -12.51
N GLU A 215 -9.87 9.88 -12.15
CA GLU A 215 -8.57 10.26 -11.60
C GLU A 215 -8.67 10.46 -10.09
N PHE A 216 -7.88 9.74 -9.32
CA PHE A 216 -7.79 9.91 -7.88
C PHE A 216 -6.81 11.04 -7.54
N PHE A 217 -7.24 12.01 -6.74
CA PHE A 217 -6.50 13.23 -6.41
C PHE A 217 -6.01 14.04 -7.64
N PRO A 218 -6.93 14.54 -8.49
CA PRO A 218 -6.56 15.37 -9.61
C PRO A 218 -5.81 16.64 -9.16
N ALA A 219 -4.93 17.16 -10.00
CA ALA A 219 -4.25 18.41 -9.72
C ALA A 219 -5.21 19.60 -9.73
N VAL A 220 -5.17 20.41 -8.69
CA VAL A 220 -5.87 21.69 -8.65
C VAL A 220 -5.01 22.74 -9.38
N LEU A 221 -5.62 23.55 -10.25
CA LEU A 221 -4.92 24.58 -11.06
C LEU A 221 -3.75 24.04 -11.91
N GLY A 222 -3.86 22.78 -12.40
CA GLY A 222 -2.89 22.18 -13.32
C GLY A 222 -1.53 21.83 -12.75
N LYS A 223 -1.07 22.43 -11.64
CA LYS A 223 0.26 22.21 -11.05
C LYS A 223 0.29 22.11 -9.53
N LEU A 224 -0.62 22.75 -8.82
CA LEU A 224 -0.61 22.76 -7.35
C LEU A 224 -1.48 21.64 -6.78
N GLN A 225 -0.85 20.68 -6.12
CA GLN A 225 -1.55 19.64 -5.36
C GLN A 225 -1.29 19.86 -3.87
N LEU A 226 -2.27 20.39 -3.15
CA LEU A 226 -2.20 20.52 -1.69
C LEU A 226 -2.15 19.16 -0.97
N ARG A 227 -2.49 18.07 -1.67
CA ARG A 227 -2.50 16.69 -1.15
C ARG A 227 -1.35 15.83 -1.73
N VAL A 228 -0.18 16.43 -1.96
CA VAL A 228 0.99 15.74 -2.57
C VAL A 228 1.38 14.48 -1.80
N ASN A 229 1.21 14.47 -0.48
CA ASN A 229 1.63 13.36 0.39
C ASN A 229 0.70 12.14 0.37
N TYR A 230 -0.57 12.32 0.05
CA TYR A 230 -1.53 11.22 0.04
C TYR A 230 -1.64 10.59 -1.34
N ARG A 231 -1.44 9.27 -1.44
CA ARG A 231 -1.49 8.54 -2.71
C ARG A 231 -2.40 7.34 -2.62
N ASN A 232 -3.14 7.07 -3.69
CA ASN A 232 -3.85 5.82 -3.81
C ASN A 232 -2.90 4.76 -4.38
N HIS A 233 -2.27 4.02 -3.48
CA HIS A 233 -1.27 3.01 -3.84
C HIS A 233 -1.88 1.61 -4.01
N ARG A 234 -3.21 1.48 -3.99
CA ARG A 234 -3.92 0.22 -4.22
C ARG A 234 -3.78 -0.23 -5.68
N LYS A 235 -3.69 -1.53 -5.88
CA LYS A 235 -3.74 -2.21 -7.18
C LYS A 235 -4.79 -3.28 -7.05
N ILE A 236 -5.95 -3.03 -7.63
CA ILE A 236 -7.13 -3.90 -7.53
C ILE A 236 -7.70 -4.09 -8.93
N VAL A 237 -7.98 -5.34 -9.30
CA VAL A 237 -8.85 -5.62 -10.44
C VAL A 237 -9.97 -6.54 -9.96
N VAL A 238 -11.20 -6.23 -10.29
CA VAL A 238 -12.38 -7.06 -10.01
C VAL A 238 -13.10 -7.35 -11.32
N ILE A 239 -13.37 -8.63 -11.56
CA ILE A 239 -14.03 -9.10 -12.77
C ILE A 239 -15.27 -9.89 -12.35
N ASP A 240 -16.44 -9.40 -12.74
CA ASP A 240 -17.77 -10.04 -12.54
C ASP A 240 -18.05 -10.41 -11.06
N GLY A 241 -17.45 -9.73 -10.07
CA GLY A 241 -17.58 -10.08 -8.65
C GLY A 241 -16.99 -11.44 -8.27
N ARG A 242 -16.48 -12.20 -9.22
CA ARG A 242 -15.99 -13.57 -9.09
C ARG A 242 -14.48 -13.66 -8.92
N ILE A 243 -13.74 -12.88 -9.71
CA ILE A 243 -12.27 -12.88 -9.73
C ILE A 243 -11.75 -11.53 -9.23
N GLY A 244 -10.79 -11.57 -8.31
CA GLY A 244 -10.11 -10.39 -7.80
C GLY A 244 -8.60 -10.51 -7.88
N PHE A 245 -7.91 -9.49 -8.36
CA PHE A 245 -6.46 -9.39 -8.34
C PHE A 245 -6.04 -8.28 -7.38
N VAL A 246 -5.06 -8.57 -6.52
CA VAL A 246 -4.46 -7.59 -5.59
C VAL A 246 -2.99 -7.92 -5.33
N GLY A 247 -2.12 -6.91 -5.24
CA GLY A 247 -0.68 -7.12 -4.97
C GLY A 247 0.21 -5.97 -5.43
N GLY A 248 1.50 -6.24 -5.61
CA GLY A 248 2.51 -5.22 -5.82
C GLY A 248 2.69 -4.75 -7.26
N PHE A 249 2.41 -5.59 -8.28
CA PHE A 249 2.61 -5.22 -9.68
C PHE A 249 1.73 -4.04 -10.10
N ASN A 250 2.34 -3.03 -10.72
CA ASN A 250 1.65 -1.99 -11.49
C ASN A 250 1.65 -2.36 -12.99
N VAL A 251 1.15 -1.46 -13.84
CA VAL A 251 1.10 -1.63 -15.29
C VAL A 251 2.25 -0.89 -15.97
N GLY A 252 3.17 -1.65 -16.59
CA GLY A 252 4.32 -1.13 -17.30
C GLY A 252 5.31 -2.23 -17.65
N ARG A 253 6.11 -2.02 -18.68
CA ARG A 253 7.09 -2.99 -19.18
C ARG A 253 8.18 -3.33 -18.16
N GLU A 254 8.47 -2.42 -17.24
CA GLU A 254 9.39 -2.66 -16.12
C GLU A 254 8.96 -3.86 -15.29
N TYR A 255 7.66 -4.04 -15.07
CA TYR A 255 7.09 -5.15 -14.31
C TYR A 255 7.16 -6.50 -15.07
N LEU A 256 7.46 -6.47 -16.38
CA LEU A 256 7.77 -7.64 -17.19
C LEU A 256 9.28 -7.95 -17.23
N GLY A 257 10.09 -7.28 -16.42
CA GLY A 257 11.54 -7.43 -16.43
C GLY A 257 12.25 -6.84 -17.65
N LYS A 258 11.57 -5.99 -18.43
CA LYS A 258 12.11 -5.41 -19.67
C LYS A 258 12.79 -4.05 -19.49
N ASP A 259 12.94 -3.56 -18.27
CA ASP A 259 13.70 -2.33 -18.00
C ASP A 259 15.18 -2.65 -17.76
N ARG A 260 16.08 -2.00 -18.52
CA ARG A 260 17.54 -2.25 -18.47
C ARG A 260 18.17 -1.90 -17.11
N LYS A 261 17.60 -0.93 -16.37
CA LYS A 261 18.12 -0.50 -15.07
C LYS A 261 17.85 -1.53 -13.99
N PHE A 262 16.64 -2.07 -13.97
CA PHE A 262 16.17 -2.94 -12.91
C PHE A 262 16.39 -4.43 -13.23
N GLY A 263 16.35 -4.82 -14.51
CA GLY A 263 16.37 -6.22 -14.92
C GLY A 263 15.07 -6.93 -14.54
N TYR A 264 15.19 -8.17 -14.05
CA TYR A 264 14.05 -8.94 -13.61
C TYR A 264 13.32 -8.22 -12.46
N TRP A 265 11.99 -8.10 -12.58
CA TRP A 265 11.16 -7.45 -11.56
C TRP A 265 10.44 -8.51 -10.73
N ARG A 266 10.96 -8.75 -9.51
CA ARG A 266 10.40 -9.71 -8.57
C ARG A 266 9.37 -9.03 -7.68
N ASP A 267 8.10 -9.29 -7.91
CA ASP A 267 7.00 -8.78 -7.08
C ASP A 267 6.08 -9.92 -6.64
N THR A 268 5.02 -9.64 -5.89
CA THR A 268 4.02 -10.62 -5.53
C THR A 268 2.63 -10.04 -5.78
N HIS A 269 1.78 -10.84 -6.44
CA HIS A 269 0.38 -10.53 -6.71
C HIS A 269 -0.45 -11.79 -6.51
N ILE A 270 -1.67 -11.64 -6.07
CA ILE A 270 -2.59 -12.77 -5.92
C ILE A 270 -3.82 -12.60 -6.80
N CYS A 271 -4.31 -13.70 -7.29
CA CYS A 271 -5.64 -13.85 -7.85
C CYS A 271 -6.49 -14.60 -6.83
N ILE A 272 -7.63 -14.06 -6.50
CA ILE A 272 -8.61 -14.65 -5.59
C ILE A 272 -9.86 -14.98 -6.39
N GLU A 273 -10.35 -16.19 -6.29
CA GLU A 273 -11.68 -16.60 -6.72
C GLU A 273 -12.49 -16.94 -5.47
N GLY A 274 -13.61 -16.23 -5.23
CA GLY A 274 -14.44 -16.47 -4.05
C GLY A 274 -14.99 -15.23 -3.37
N SER A 275 -15.58 -15.42 -2.18
CA SER A 275 -16.31 -14.35 -1.47
C SER A 275 -15.44 -13.17 -1.00
N ALA A 276 -14.13 -13.35 -0.86
CA ALA A 276 -13.23 -12.23 -0.53
C ALA A 276 -13.17 -11.16 -1.64
N VAL A 277 -13.55 -11.53 -2.88
CA VAL A 277 -13.64 -10.60 -4.01
C VAL A 277 -14.65 -9.48 -3.75
N THR A 278 -15.74 -9.77 -3.02
CA THR A 278 -16.72 -8.75 -2.61
C THR A 278 -16.06 -7.63 -1.79
N SER A 279 -15.14 -7.98 -0.88
CA SER A 279 -14.40 -6.98 -0.11
C SER A 279 -13.47 -6.11 -0.99
N LEU A 280 -12.88 -6.69 -2.05
CA LEU A 280 -12.12 -5.92 -3.04
C LEU A 280 -13.04 -5.03 -3.89
N ALA A 281 -14.22 -5.53 -4.29
CA ALA A 281 -15.22 -4.76 -5.03
C ALA A 281 -15.71 -3.56 -4.21
N VAL A 282 -16.06 -3.76 -2.94
CA VAL A 282 -16.43 -2.68 -2.00
C VAL A 282 -15.31 -1.64 -1.93
N ARG A 283 -14.06 -2.06 -1.81
CA ARG A 283 -12.93 -1.13 -1.73
C ARG A 283 -12.74 -0.34 -3.02
N PHE A 284 -12.85 -0.98 -4.18
CA PHE A 284 -12.82 -0.28 -5.47
C PHE A 284 -13.95 0.74 -5.56
N VAL A 285 -15.17 0.35 -5.22
CA VAL A 285 -16.36 1.22 -5.34
C VAL A 285 -16.24 2.44 -4.41
N LEU A 286 -15.73 2.29 -3.18
CA LEU A 286 -15.44 3.42 -2.29
C LEU A 286 -14.46 4.41 -2.91
N ASP A 287 -13.36 3.91 -3.48
CA ASP A 287 -12.34 4.73 -4.12
C ASP A 287 -12.89 5.39 -5.40
N TRP A 288 -13.69 4.66 -6.20
CA TRP A 288 -14.35 5.17 -7.40
C TRP A 288 -15.32 6.30 -7.08
N ASN A 289 -16.25 6.08 -6.15
CA ASN A 289 -17.25 7.08 -5.78
C ASN A 289 -16.61 8.38 -5.28
N TYR A 290 -15.49 8.26 -4.55
CA TYR A 290 -14.73 9.43 -4.15
C TYR A 290 -14.12 10.18 -5.35
N ALA A 291 -13.53 9.47 -6.29
CA ALA A 291 -12.82 10.04 -7.43
C ALA A 291 -13.78 10.60 -8.50
N ALA A 292 -14.79 9.82 -8.87
CA ALA A 292 -15.78 10.17 -9.89
C ALA A 292 -16.90 11.07 -9.37
N ARG A 293 -17.05 11.20 -8.04
CA ARG A 293 -18.16 11.90 -7.37
C ARG A 293 -19.53 11.29 -7.72
N GLU A 294 -19.54 9.98 -7.83
CA GLU A 294 -20.72 9.15 -8.12
C GLU A 294 -21.09 8.28 -6.92
N ASN A 295 -22.26 7.64 -6.98
CA ASN A 295 -22.65 6.60 -6.04
C ASN A 295 -23.13 5.37 -6.82
N ILE A 296 -22.21 4.43 -7.06
CA ILE A 296 -22.50 3.18 -7.77
C ILE A 296 -22.82 2.00 -6.83
N PHE A 297 -22.98 2.24 -5.54
CA PHE A 297 -23.33 1.19 -4.59
C PHE A 297 -24.74 0.64 -4.73
N LEU A 298 -25.62 1.40 -5.32
CA LEU A 298 -27.01 0.98 -5.57
C LEU A 298 -27.13 -0.07 -6.68
N GLU A 299 -26.02 -0.53 -7.22
CA GLU A 299 -25.98 -1.56 -8.24
C GLU A 299 -25.74 -2.95 -7.59
N ASP A 300 -26.82 -3.64 -7.15
CA ASP A 300 -26.77 -4.94 -6.46
C ASP A 300 -25.89 -5.97 -7.17
N ARG A 301 -25.90 -5.95 -8.51
CA ARG A 301 -25.07 -6.85 -9.35
C ARG A 301 -23.56 -6.78 -9.09
N LEU A 302 -23.05 -5.67 -8.52
CA LEU A 302 -21.63 -5.51 -8.23
C LEU A 302 -21.17 -6.36 -7.02
N PHE A 303 -22.12 -6.86 -6.23
CA PHE A 303 -21.86 -7.55 -4.97
C PHE A 303 -22.43 -8.97 -4.95
N GLU A 304 -22.77 -9.53 -6.10
CA GLU A 304 -23.18 -10.94 -6.21
C GLU A 304 -22.04 -11.84 -5.72
N ILE A 305 -22.31 -12.63 -4.68
CA ILE A 305 -21.35 -13.55 -4.09
C ILE A 305 -21.42 -14.88 -4.83
N PRO A 306 -20.29 -15.39 -5.34
CA PRO A 306 -20.26 -16.72 -5.94
C PRO A 306 -20.74 -17.78 -4.92
N THR A 307 -21.75 -18.54 -5.29
CA THR A 307 -22.32 -19.59 -4.42
C THR A 307 -21.40 -20.81 -4.32
N TYR A 308 -20.52 -21.02 -5.30
CA TYR A 308 -19.61 -22.15 -5.36
C TYR A 308 -18.25 -21.78 -5.96
N VAL A 309 -17.17 -22.18 -5.26
CA VAL A 309 -15.79 -22.10 -5.75
C VAL A 309 -15.19 -23.49 -5.66
N ARG A 310 -14.78 -24.05 -6.81
CA ARG A 310 -14.35 -25.46 -6.93
C ARG A 310 -13.27 -25.89 -5.94
N ASN A 311 -12.28 -25.03 -5.68
CA ASN A 311 -11.16 -25.31 -4.78
C ASN A 311 -11.14 -24.38 -3.55
N GLY A 312 -12.23 -23.64 -3.31
CA GLY A 312 -12.32 -22.63 -2.27
C GLY A 312 -12.16 -23.20 -0.86
N ARG A 313 -10.96 -23.02 -0.27
CA ARG A 313 -10.62 -23.53 1.07
C ARG A 313 -9.81 -22.53 1.90
N ASP A 314 -9.40 -21.40 1.31
CA ASP A 314 -8.56 -20.44 2.00
C ASP A 314 -9.42 -19.42 2.75
N PRO A 315 -9.32 -19.33 4.09
CA PRO A 315 -9.88 -18.20 4.83
C PRO A 315 -9.08 -16.93 4.54
N VAL A 316 -9.79 -15.87 4.14
CA VAL A 316 -9.18 -14.60 3.72
C VAL A 316 -9.90 -13.42 4.37
N GLN A 317 -9.14 -12.46 4.86
CA GLN A 317 -9.62 -11.11 5.18
C GLN A 317 -8.93 -10.10 4.27
N ILE A 318 -9.70 -9.21 3.65
CA ILE A 318 -9.15 -8.06 2.93
C ILE A 318 -9.13 -6.87 3.89
N ILE A 319 -7.93 -6.44 4.26
CA ILE A 319 -7.71 -5.29 5.13
C ILE A 319 -7.24 -4.09 4.31
N SER A 320 -7.65 -2.90 4.71
CA SER A 320 -7.19 -1.67 4.06
C SER A 320 -6.88 -0.59 5.07
N SER A 321 -5.94 0.27 4.72
CA SER A 321 -5.56 1.46 5.47
C SER A 321 -5.53 2.66 4.55
N GLY A 322 -5.67 3.83 5.13
CA GLY A 322 -5.53 5.11 4.44
C GLY A 322 -5.45 6.26 5.44
N PRO A 323 -5.13 7.46 4.98
CA PRO A 323 -5.11 8.65 5.82
C PRO A 323 -6.50 9.02 6.38
N ASP A 324 -7.56 8.43 5.83
CA ASP A 324 -8.96 8.53 6.26
C ASP A 324 -9.34 7.53 7.36
N SER A 325 -8.52 6.49 7.55
CA SER A 325 -8.79 5.44 8.55
C SER A 325 -8.56 5.95 9.98
N ARG A 326 -9.41 5.51 10.93
CA ARG A 326 -9.25 5.84 12.36
C ARG A 326 -7.99 5.23 12.96
N SER A 327 -7.65 4.01 12.53
CA SER A 327 -6.46 3.29 12.95
C SER A 327 -5.63 2.84 11.73
N GLN A 328 -4.36 2.59 11.96
CA GLN A 328 -3.45 2.05 10.92
C GLN A 328 -3.61 0.53 10.85
N VAL A 329 -4.73 0.06 10.28
CA VAL A 329 -5.14 -1.35 10.32
C VAL A 329 -4.05 -2.28 9.81
N ILE A 330 -3.44 -2.00 8.64
CA ILE A 330 -2.39 -2.84 8.04
C ILE A 330 -1.14 -2.87 8.94
N ARG A 331 -0.70 -1.73 9.44
CA ARG A 331 0.43 -1.61 10.38
C ARG A 331 0.19 -2.44 11.64
N ASN A 332 -0.98 -2.30 12.24
CA ASN A 332 -1.34 -3.00 13.47
C ASN A 332 -1.54 -4.51 13.23
N ASN A 333 -2.03 -4.90 12.04
CA ASN A 333 -2.08 -6.30 11.62
C ASN A 333 -0.66 -6.90 11.56
N TYR A 334 0.32 -6.21 10.98
CA TYR A 334 1.71 -6.65 10.98
C TYR A 334 2.26 -6.79 12.40
N LEU A 335 2.06 -5.79 13.25
CA LEU A 335 2.49 -5.83 14.64
C LEU A 335 1.90 -7.02 15.41
N ARG A 336 0.59 -7.26 15.23
CA ARG A 336 -0.10 -8.41 15.83
C ARG A 336 0.45 -9.75 15.32
N LEU A 337 0.69 -9.89 14.03
CA LEU A 337 1.28 -11.09 13.43
C LEU A 337 2.68 -11.36 14.00
N ILE A 338 3.52 -10.34 14.16
CA ILE A 338 4.86 -10.46 14.76
C ILE A 338 4.75 -10.98 16.20
N HIS A 339 3.86 -10.38 17.01
CA HIS A 339 3.65 -10.82 18.40
C HIS A 339 3.05 -12.22 18.54
N MET A 340 2.35 -12.72 17.51
CA MET A 340 1.74 -14.06 17.52
C MET A 340 2.67 -15.14 16.98
N ALA A 341 3.80 -14.76 16.39
CA ALA A 341 4.80 -15.70 15.88
C ALA A 341 5.39 -16.57 17.00
N ARG A 342 5.62 -17.83 16.67
CA ARG A 342 6.21 -18.83 17.58
C ARG A 342 7.42 -19.55 16.98
N LYS A 343 7.51 -19.62 15.64
CA LYS A 343 8.55 -20.37 14.92
C LYS A 343 9.33 -19.49 13.96
N SER A 344 8.60 -18.75 13.08
CA SER A 344 9.23 -18.04 11.97
C SER A 344 8.45 -16.80 11.51
N ILE A 345 9.18 -15.79 11.04
CA ILE A 345 8.66 -14.60 10.36
C ILE A 345 9.50 -14.37 9.11
N TYR A 346 8.88 -14.45 7.92
CA TYR A 346 9.56 -14.15 6.66
C TYR A 346 8.94 -12.91 6.02
N ILE A 347 9.78 -11.92 5.69
CA ILE A 347 9.36 -10.61 5.17
C ILE A 347 10.07 -10.35 3.85
N GLN A 348 9.31 -9.95 2.82
CA GLN A 348 9.81 -9.33 1.59
C GLN A 348 9.21 -7.94 1.45
N THR A 349 10.05 -6.93 1.29
CA THR A 349 9.60 -5.55 1.07
C THR A 349 10.66 -4.75 0.32
N PRO A 350 10.29 -3.88 -0.64
CA PRO A 350 11.26 -3.00 -1.30
C PRO A 350 11.79 -1.93 -0.35
N TYR A 351 10.97 -1.51 0.62
CA TYR A 351 11.29 -0.47 1.59
C TYR A 351 11.03 -1.00 2.98
N PHE A 352 12.10 -1.05 3.79
CA PHE A 352 12.06 -1.48 5.17
C PHE A 352 12.41 -0.29 6.07
N ILE A 353 11.42 0.54 6.34
CA ILE A 353 11.51 1.74 7.18
C ILE A 353 10.38 1.67 8.22
N PRO A 354 10.39 0.65 9.10
CA PRO A 354 9.35 0.46 10.09
C PRO A 354 9.38 1.57 11.15
N ASP A 355 8.26 1.77 11.83
CA ASP A 355 8.27 2.51 13.08
C ASP A 355 8.93 1.71 14.22
N ASP A 356 9.14 2.38 15.35
CA ASP A 356 9.83 1.76 16.48
C ASP A 356 9.09 0.53 17.02
N ASP A 357 7.75 0.53 17.07
CA ASP A 357 6.99 -0.61 17.61
C ASP A 357 7.20 -1.88 16.77
N ILE A 358 7.16 -1.78 15.44
CA ILE A 358 7.40 -2.93 14.54
C ILE A 358 8.87 -3.37 14.61
N LYS A 359 9.81 -2.41 14.61
CA LYS A 359 11.24 -2.70 14.73
C LYS A 359 11.55 -3.45 16.03
N ASP A 360 11.06 -2.92 17.14
CA ASP A 360 11.32 -3.49 18.46
C ASP A 360 10.63 -4.85 18.63
N ALA A 361 9.40 -5.02 18.11
CA ALA A 361 8.72 -6.32 18.09
C ALA A 361 9.52 -7.38 17.31
N LEU A 362 10.12 -7.02 16.16
CA LEU A 362 10.99 -7.92 15.40
C LEU A 362 12.28 -8.27 16.17
N ILE A 363 12.90 -7.29 16.84
CA ILE A 363 14.08 -7.51 17.70
C ILE A 363 13.72 -8.49 18.84
N ILE A 364 12.59 -8.28 19.51
CA ILE A 364 12.09 -9.15 20.57
C ILE A 364 11.86 -10.57 20.01
N ALA A 365 11.23 -10.70 18.86
CA ALA A 365 11.00 -11.99 18.20
C ALA A 365 12.32 -12.74 17.97
N VAL A 366 13.32 -12.08 17.37
CA VAL A 366 14.67 -12.65 17.15
C VAL A 366 15.32 -13.08 18.47
N LYS A 367 15.27 -12.22 19.49
CA LYS A 367 15.86 -12.52 20.81
C LYS A 367 15.12 -13.62 21.56
N SER A 368 13.86 -13.87 21.21
CA SER A 368 13.06 -14.98 21.74
C SER A 368 13.25 -16.29 20.98
N GLY A 369 14.17 -16.34 20.00
CA GLY A 369 14.49 -17.56 19.25
C GLY A 369 13.64 -17.80 18.00
N ILE A 370 12.83 -16.83 17.57
CA ILE A 370 12.03 -16.91 16.34
C ILE A 370 12.95 -16.68 15.14
N ASP A 371 12.82 -17.51 14.10
CA ASP A 371 13.56 -17.36 12.85
C ASP A 371 12.99 -16.19 12.03
N VAL A 372 13.62 -15.03 12.15
CA VAL A 372 13.24 -13.81 11.41
C VAL A 372 14.14 -13.65 10.19
N ARG A 373 13.51 -13.67 9.01
CA ARG A 373 14.18 -13.47 7.71
C ARG A 373 13.58 -12.29 7.00
N ILE A 374 14.42 -11.38 6.54
CA ILE A 374 14.02 -10.16 5.83
C ILE A 374 14.77 -10.08 4.53
N MET A 375 14.06 -9.87 3.43
CA MET A 375 14.64 -9.70 2.10
C MET A 375 14.25 -8.35 1.51
N VAL A 376 15.26 -7.60 1.05
CA VAL A 376 15.14 -6.28 0.43
C VAL A 376 15.88 -6.25 -0.90
N PRO A 377 15.65 -5.26 -1.79
CA PRO A 377 16.40 -5.16 -3.05
C PRO A 377 17.88 -4.78 -2.81
N CYS A 378 18.76 -5.28 -3.67
CA CYS A 378 20.17 -4.89 -3.68
C CYS A 378 20.44 -3.56 -4.41
N LYS A 379 19.47 -3.06 -5.20
CA LYS A 379 19.60 -1.85 -6.02
C LYS A 379 18.57 -0.80 -5.62
N PRO A 380 18.92 0.49 -5.63
CA PRO A 380 17.98 1.57 -5.35
C PRO A 380 17.11 1.89 -6.57
N ASP A 381 15.80 2.05 -6.34
CA ASP A 381 14.92 2.85 -7.20
C ASP A 381 14.88 4.31 -6.71
N HIS A 382 14.80 4.49 -5.39
CA HIS A 382 14.87 5.76 -4.67
C HIS A 382 16.06 5.76 -3.69
N PRO A 383 17.12 6.56 -3.96
CA PRO A 383 18.36 6.52 -3.16
C PRO A 383 18.16 6.75 -1.67
N PHE A 384 17.34 7.74 -1.27
CA PHE A 384 17.09 8.04 0.14
C PHE A 384 16.42 6.88 0.89
N VAL A 385 15.40 6.27 0.28
CA VAL A 385 14.67 5.13 0.84
C VAL A 385 15.58 3.91 0.96
N TYR A 386 16.45 3.69 -0.02
CA TYR A 386 17.44 2.60 -0.02
C TYR A 386 18.40 2.70 1.17
N TRP A 387 19.02 3.87 1.37
CA TRP A 387 19.95 4.06 2.49
C TRP A 387 19.25 4.02 3.85
N ALA A 388 18.04 4.55 3.97
CA ALA A 388 17.23 4.41 5.18
C ALA A 388 16.94 2.93 5.48
N THR A 389 16.49 2.14 4.49
CA THR A 389 16.24 0.69 4.63
C THR A 389 17.48 -0.04 5.21
N TYR A 390 18.66 0.21 4.66
CA TYR A 390 19.88 -0.43 5.15
C TYR A 390 20.23 -0.04 6.58
N SER A 391 19.96 1.20 6.98
CA SER A 391 20.16 1.64 8.36
C SER A 391 19.31 0.85 9.37
N TYR A 392 18.01 0.61 9.03
CA TYR A 392 17.11 -0.18 9.89
C TYR A 392 17.47 -1.67 9.93
N LEU A 393 17.89 -2.25 8.80
CA LEU A 393 18.34 -3.65 8.77
C LEU A 393 19.51 -3.91 9.71
N GLY A 394 20.38 -2.93 9.91
CA GLY A 394 21.54 -3.06 10.79
C GLY A 394 21.21 -3.46 12.23
N GLU A 395 20.18 -2.86 12.80
CA GLU A 395 19.76 -3.18 14.18
C GLU A 395 19.22 -4.63 14.27
N LEU A 396 18.50 -5.08 13.24
CA LEU A 396 17.98 -6.45 13.19
C LEU A 396 19.08 -7.48 12.94
N ILE A 397 20.08 -7.16 12.10
CA ILE A 397 21.26 -8.00 11.88
C ILE A 397 22.05 -8.14 13.19
N GLU A 398 22.21 -7.06 13.96
CA GLU A 398 22.86 -7.10 15.27
C GLU A 398 22.04 -7.86 16.31
N ALA A 399 20.71 -7.83 16.22
CA ALA A 399 19.86 -8.67 17.04
C ALA A 399 19.99 -10.16 16.72
N GLY A 400 20.28 -10.52 15.46
CA GLY A 400 20.45 -11.90 14.97
C GLY A 400 19.48 -12.32 13.86
N ALA A 401 18.69 -11.38 13.30
CA ALA A 401 17.87 -11.65 12.13
C ALA A 401 18.71 -12.00 10.90
N ARG A 402 18.18 -12.82 10.02
CA ARG A 402 18.77 -13.15 8.71
C ARG A 402 18.25 -12.17 7.66
N CYS A 403 19.07 -11.19 7.27
CA CYS A 403 18.71 -10.19 6.28
C CYS A 403 19.41 -10.49 4.95
N TYR A 404 18.66 -10.44 3.86
CA TYR A 404 19.11 -10.77 2.52
C TYR A 404 18.91 -9.59 1.58
N THR A 405 19.86 -9.43 0.62
CA THR A 405 19.68 -8.55 -0.52
C THR A 405 19.42 -9.39 -1.75
N TYR A 406 18.30 -9.15 -2.44
CA TYR A 406 17.95 -9.86 -3.65
C TYR A 406 18.75 -9.33 -4.84
N ASP A 407 19.54 -10.21 -5.50
CA ASP A 407 20.54 -9.80 -6.48
C ASP A 407 20.11 -10.01 -7.94
N ASN A 408 19.06 -10.83 -8.18
CA ASN A 408 18.56 -11.13 -9.53
C ASN A 408 17.54 -10.08 -10.01
N GLY A 409 17.93 -8.81 -10.03
CA GLY A 409 17.07 -7.72 -10.50
C GLY A 409 16.56 -6.84 -9.36
N PHE A 410 15.26 -6.47 -9.38
CA PHE A 410 14.64 -5.59 -8.38
C PHE A 410 13.52 -6.30 -7.62
N LEU A 411 13.67 -6.44 -6.31
CA LEU A 411 12.64 -6.98 -5.43
C LEU A 411 11.65 -5.89 -5.04
N HIS A 412 10.37 -6.09 -5.37
CA HIS A 412 9.30 -5.14 -5.02
C HIS A 412 8.11 -5.81 -4.34
N ALA A 413 8.24 -7.07 -3.90
CA ALA A 413 7.20 -7.78 -3.16
C ALA A 413 6.88 -7.12 -1.81
N LYS A 414 5.65 -7.22 -1.35
CA LYS A 414 5.17 -6.73 -0.06
C LYS A 414 4.41 -7.85 0.63
N CYS A 415 5.19 -8.69 1.32
CA CYS A 415 4.67 -9.92 1.91
C CYS A 415 5.29 -10.16 3.29
N MET A 416 4.49 -10.72 4.18
CA MET A 416 4.94 -11.28 5.45
C MET A 416 4.24 -12.61 5.69
N SER A 417 4.98 -13.65 6.08
CA SER A 417 4.39 -14.91 6.57
C SER A 417 4.82 -15.20 8.01
N VAL A 418 3.96 -15.88 8.73
CA VAL A 418 4.19 -16.28 10.12
C VAL A 418 3.92 -17.77 10.31
N ASP A 419 4.93 -18.45 10.84
CA ASP A 419 4.89 -19.86 11.30
C ASP A 419 4.46 -20.88 10.25
N GLY A 420 4.49 -20.54 8.95
CA GLY A 420 3.97 -21.38 7.88
C GLY A 420 2.44 -21.48 7.83
N LEU A 421 1.72 -20.65 8.56
CA LEU A 421 0.27 -20.73 8.74
C LEU A 421 -0.51 -19.55 8.17
N VAL A 422 0.03 -18.35 8.28
CA VAL A 422 -0.62 -17.11 7.85
C VAL A 422 0.31 -16.30 6.97
N THR A 423 -0.24 -15.78 5.87
CA THR A 423 0.49 -14.85 5.00
C THR A 423 -0.32 -13.58 4.81
N CYS A 424 0.33 -12.43 4.96
CA CYS A 424 -0.20 -11.11 4.62
C CYS A 424 0.54 -10.58 3.41
N MET A 425 -0.18 -10.30 2.32
CA MET A 425 0.41 -9.78 1.08
C MET A 425 -0.53 -8.81 0.39
N GLY A 426 0.04 -7.81 -0.32
CA GLY A 426 -0.76 -6.79 -0.98
C GLY A 426 0.06 -5.62 -1.50
N THR A 427 -0.41 -4.41 -1.22
CA THR A 427 0.19 -3.20 -1.78
C THR A 427 1.08 -2.44 -0.80
N ALA A 428 0.94 -2.67 0.53
CA ALA A 428 1.62 -1.91 1.57
C ALA A 428 3.06 -2.37 1.78
N ASN A 429 4.02 -1.47 1.61
CA ASN A 429 5.40 -1.68 2.04
C ASN A 429 5.50 -1.70 3.58
N MET A 430 6.63 -2.17 4.09
CA MET A 430 6.95 -2.11 5.52
C MET A 430 7.60 -0.76 5.87
N ASP A 431 6.89 0.33 5.61
CA ASP A 431 7.37 1.69 5.85
C ASP A 431 6.28 2.60 6.46
N ILE A 432 6.73 3.67 7.13
CA ILE A 432 5.86 4.63 7.82
C ILE A 432 4.88 5.29 6.83
N ARG A 433 5.32 5.55 5.59
CA ARG A 433 4.50 6.19 4.56
C ARG A 433 3.33 5.30 4.13
N SER A 434 3.57 4.02 3.88
CA SER A 434 2.52 3.04 3.56
C SER A 434 1.54 2.84 4.72
N PHE A 435 2.03 2.95 5.96
CA PHE A 435 1.17 2.78 7.13
C PHE A 435 0.27 3.98 7.42
N ALA A 436 0.73 5.20 7.12
CA ALA A 436 0.07 6.43 7.58
C ALA A 436 -0.49 7.34 6.48
N LEU A 437 0.13 7.33 5.28
CA LEU A 437 -0.11 8.35 4.25
C LEU A 437 -0.73 7.79 2.96
N ASN A 438 -0.44 6.54 2.61
CA ASN A 438 -0.98 5.93 1.41
C ASN A 438 -2.30 5.20 1.69
N PHE A 439 -3.17 5.18 0.68
CA PHE A 439 -4.27 4.22 0.64
C PHE A 439 -3.71 2.89 0.17
N GLU A 440 -3.78 1.89 1.03
CA GLU A 440 -3.23 0.55 0.80
C GLU A 440 -4.30 -0.53 0.99
N VAL A 441 -4.06 -1.71 0.44
CA VAL A 441 -4.90 -2.89 0.61
C VAL A 441 -4.05 -4.15 0.66
N ASN A 442 -4.31 -5.02 1.64
CA ASN A 442 -3.64 -6.31 1.78
C ASN A 442 -4.68 -7.42 2.00
N ALA A 443 -4.34 -8.62 1.56
CA ALA A 443 -5.04 -9.84 1.93
C ALA A 443 -4.28 -10.55 3.05
N VAL A 444 -4.99 -10.90 4.12
CA VAL A 444 -4.51 -11.79 5.19
C VAL A 444 -5.10 -13.16 4.94
N ILE A 445 -4.26 -14.13 4.62
CA ILE A 445 -4.65 -15.47 4.20
C ILE A 445 -4.26 -16.45 5.33
N TYR A 446 -5.25 -17.06 5.93
CA TYR A 446 -5.10 -18.02 7.04
C TYR A 446 -5.09 -19.45 6.47
N SER A 447 -3.99 -19.82 5.81
CA SER A 447 -3.87 -21.10 5.09
C SER A 447 -2.43 -21.57 5.06
N ALA A 448 -2.17 -22.72 5.67
CA ALA A 448 -0.86 -23.37 5.61
C ALA A 448 -0.46 -23.70 4.15
N ARG A 449 -1.43 -24.14 3.32
CA ARG A 449 -1.21 -24.41 1.89
C ARG A 449 -0.67 -23.20 1.13
N THR A 450 -1.36 -22.07 1.25
CA THR A 450 -0.99 -20.84 0.54
C THR A 450 0.29 -20.22 1.13
N THR A 451 0.47 -20.34 2.46
CA THR A 451 1.70 -19.87 3.11
C THR A 451 2.91 -20.70 2.68
N ALA A 452 2.75 -22.03 2.49
CA ALA A 452 3.83 -22.88 1.98
C ALA A 452 4.27 -22.48 0.57
N GLN A 453 3.34 -22.13 -0.33
CA GLN A 453 3.68 -21.60 -1.67
C GLN A 453 4.51 -20.31 -1.59
N PHE A 454 4.13 -19.39 -0.70
CA PHE A 454 4.92 -18.17 -0.48
C PHE A 454 6.31 -18.50 0.09
N GLN A 455 6.41 -19.40 1.06
CA GLN A 455 7.70 -19.78 1.64
C GLN A 455 8.60 -20.48 0.64
N GLU A 456 8.08 -21.33 -0.22
CA GLU A 456 8.82 -21.94 -1.33
C GLU A 456 9.37 -20.85 -2.28
N ALA A 457 8.55 -19.88 -2.66
CA ALA A 457 9.00 -18.76 -3.46
C ALA A 457 10.09 -17.93 -2.74
N PHE A 458 9.96 -17.73 -1.43
CA PHE A 458 10.95 -17.03 -0.62
C PHE A 458 12.29 -17.78 -0.54
N GLU A 459 12.27 -19.10 -0.35
CA GLU A 459 13.49 -19.93 -0.33
C GLU A 459 14.17 -19.94 -1.71
N ASN A 460 13.40 -19.99 -2.80
CA ASN A 460 13.92 -19.86 -4.16
C ASN A 460 14.56 -18.46 -4.40
N ASP A 461 14.03 -17.42 -3.78
CA ASP A 461 14.62 -16.07 -3.83
C ASP A 461 15.90 -15.98 -2.99
N ILE A 462 16.01 -16.71 -1.87
CA ILE A 462 17.27 -16.80 -1.10
C ILE A 462 18.43 -17.31 -1.95
N LEU A 463 18.18 -18.30 -2.83
CA LEU A 463 19.21 -18.83 -3.74
C LEU A 463 19.76 -17.76 -4.71
N LYS A 464 19.02 -16.66 -4.90
CA LYS A 464 19.36 -15.52 -5.76
C LYS A 464 19.70 -14.27 -4.95
N SER A 465 20.08 -14.43 -3.68
CA SER A 465 20.27 -13.33 -2.75
C SER A 465 21.58 -13.46 -1.99
N THR A 466 22.11 -12.34 -1.56
CA THR A 466 23.28 -12.30 -0.67
C THR A 466 22.84 -12.10 0.78
N LEU A 467 23.31 -12.96 1.69
CA LEU A 467 23.12 -12.79 3.14
C LEU A 467 24.00 -11.64 3.64
N VAL A 468 23.36 -10.63 4.24
CA VAL A 468 24.07 -9.53 4.90
C VAL A 468 24.49 -9.98 6.30
N THR A 469 25.77 -10.29 6.46
CA THR A 469 26.33 -10.73 7.75
C THR A 469 26.66 -9.53 8.65
N ARG A 470 26.76 -9.75 9.98
CA ARG A 470 27.26 -8.72 10.92
C ARG A 470 28.63 -8.19 10.49
N LYS A 471 29.51 -9.07 9.98
CA LYS A 471 30.85 -8.70 9.52
C LYS A 471 30.78 -7.77 8.31
N SER A 472 30.07 -8.15 7.25
CA SER A 472 29.91 -7.32 6.05
C SER A 472 29.22 -5.99 6.37
N TYR A 473 28.20 -6.01 7.25
CA TYR A 473 27.53 -4.79 7.69
C TYR A 473 28.47 -3.82 8.44
N LYS A 474 29.35 -4.32 9.32
CA LYS A 474 30.31 -3.49 10.06
C LYS A 474 31.46 -2.96 9.16
N GLN A 475 31.81 -3.65 8.11
CA GLN A 475 32.89 -3.27 7.19
C GLN A 475 32.51 -2.23 6.15
N ARG A 476 31.24 -1.68 6.19
CA ARG A 476 30.84 -0.61 5.26
C ARG A 476 31.67 0.66 5.45
N ASP A 477 31.96 1.33 4.34
CA ASP A 477 32.68 2.60 4.34
C ASP A 477 31.98 3.67 5.17
N LEU A 478 32.76 4.61 5.73
CA LEU A 478 32.22 5.72 6.52
C LEU A 478 31.21 6.56 5.72
N THR A 479 31.46 6.76 4.43
CA THR A 479 30.55 7.48 3.52
C THR A 479 29.18 6.82 3.41
N ILE A 480 29.12 5.49 3.41
CA ILE A 480 27.86 4.72 3.40
C ILE A 480 27.13 4.93 4.74
N ARG A 481 27.84 4.80 5.86
CA ARG A 481 27.26 5.00 7.21
C ARG A 481 26.69 6.41 7.38
N VAL A 482 27.37 7.43 6.88
CA VAL A 482 26.88 8.82 6.93
C VAL A 482 25.60 8.96 6.10
N LYS A 483 25.57 8.39 4.87
CA LYS A 483 24.36 8.40 4.03
C LYS A 483 23.18 7.68 4.70
N GLU A 484 23.42 6.52 5.31
CA GLU A 484 22.41 5.76 6.02
C GLU A 484 21.81 6.57 7.17
N GLN A 485 22.66 7.18 8.04
CA GLN A 485 22.20 7.97 9.17
C GLN A 485 21.45 9.23 8.73
N PHE A 486 21.95 9.93 7.70
CA PHE A 486 21.27 11.09 7.15
C PHE A 486 19.89 10.70 6.57
N CYS A 487 19.81 9.62 5.79
CA CYS A 487 18.55 9.18 5.23
C CYS A 487 17.58 8.68 6.31
N ARG A 488 18.09 8.09 7.39
CA ARG A 488 17.27 7.69 8.55
C ARG A 488 16.57 8.88 9.20
N LEU A 489 17.21 10.05 9.30
CA LEU A 489 16.57 11.25 9.81
C LEU A 489 15.37 11.70 8.97
N LEU A 490 15.36 11.33 7.69
CA LEU A 490 14.25 11.63 6.78
C LEU A 490 13.13 10.59 6.82
N SER A 491 13.26 9.50 7.58
CA SER A 491 12.27 8.40 7.65
C SER A 491 10.82 8.85 7.86
N PRO A 492 10.51 9.90 8.65
CA PRO A 492 9.12 10.34 8.84
C PRO A 492 8.47 10.95 7.59
N VAL A 493 9.24 11.27 6.55
CA VAL A 493 8.77 11.89 5.29
C VAL A 493 9.06 11.03 4.05
N LEU A 494 9.82 9.93 4.20
CA LEU A 494 10.09 8.91 3.18
C LEU A 494 8.98 7.80 3.15
#